data_ba6134e15fac5e9f62b6f0a3367a95d9
#
_entry.id   ba6134e15fac5e9f62b6f0a3367a95d9
#
_cell.length_a   1.000
_cell.length_b   1.000
_cell.length_c   1.000
_cell.angle_alpha   90.00
_cell.angle_beta   90.00
_cell.angle_gamma   90.00
#
_symmetry.space_group_name_H-M   'P 1'
#
loop_
_entity.id
_entity.type
_entity.pdbx_description
1 polymer ?
#
loop_
_entity_poly.entity_id
_entity_poly.type
_entity_poly.pdbx_seq_one_letter_code
_entity_poly.pdbx_strand_id
1 'polypeptide(L)'
;MQRTSMGTIVSASAALVGTAALVVAGCWPSGPAAAPPPALPTLDAAVASQGTQASSTPVDPANVEELWAPVAAAAAAGGYTAWGTVVDAQTGQVLLDAEASTPHTPASTTKTLTAFTALAHLDPTATLTTSALLGADSHTLYLDSEGDLLLGIGASETREVPGRAGLQTLADDTASVLAQRGVTSVTLDWRGTLFEGASHLSSWDAQEVGAYEGEVGPMAIDAGRTYEGANDFYSDSPARVAQVFAQALGAAGINATLGEAGEPPAGAAALATVSSATMGEQLRWMLAHSDNTLADQYCRFAARAAGAPATYEGATSTVASTLSAAGVPTDGLFLEDCSGLSSNDRISANTLVGVLKASYSGQGTSADTMRLLPWAGLVGTLSKRMTEEPAVGNVQAKTGALAEVSSLSGSVITRGGRVLLVSIGHDQVTAGALATRGRLDAFEEGLAGLN
;
A
#
# COMPACT_ATOMS: atom_id res chain seq x y z
N MET A 1 -62.82 -5.48 -24.99
CA MET A 1 -63.04 -4.30 -24.15
C MET A 1 -61.70 -3.78 -23.70
N GLN A 2 -61.10 -2.85 -24.42
CA GLN A 2 -61.02 -1.39 -24.24
C GLN A 2 -60.73 -1.03 -22.77
N ARG A 3 -59.63 -0.38 -22.47
CA ARG A 3 -59.22 0.97 -22.85
C ARG A 3 -57.72 1.26 -22.60
N THR A 4 -57.15 1.90 -23.59
CA THR A 4 -55.94 2.74 -23.65
C THR A 4 -55.91 3.83 -22.60
N SER A 5 -54.70 4.19 -22.11
CA SER A 5 -54.37 5.59 -21.78
C SER A 5 -52.91 5.92 -22.12
N MET A 6 -52.78 6.90 -22.93
CA MET A 6 -51.57 7.63 -23.35
C MET A 6 -51.00 8.43 -22.17
N GLY A 7 -49.71 8.47 -22.05
CA GLY A 7 -48.97 9.37 -21.12
C GLY A 7 -47.75 9.98 -21.81
N THR A 8 -47.78 11.19 -21.93
CA THR A 8 -47.10 12.28 -22.57
C THR A 8 -45.55 12.23 -22.48
N ILE A 9 -44.92 12.41 -23.65
CA ILE A 9 -43.50 12.73 -23.83
C ILE A 9 -43.31 14.22 -23.56
N VAL A 10 -42.39 14.56 -22.64
CA VAL A 10 -41.86 15.91 -22.46
C VAL A 10 -40.45 15.97 -23.03
N SER A 11 -40.28 16.60 -24.16
CA SER A 11 -39.02 16.96 -24.75
C SER A 11 -38.49 18.22 -24.09
N ALA A 12 -37.27 18.15 -23.53
CA ALA A 12 -36.52 19.32 -23.08
C ALA A 12 -35.42 19.66 -24.10
N SER A 13 -35.57 20.83 -24.72
CA SER A 13 -34.60 21.38 -25.65
C SER A 13 -33.37 21.95 -24.88
N ALA A 14 -32.17 21.53 -25.26
CA ALA A 14 -30.92 22.10 -24.79
C ALA A 14 -30.56 23.32 -25.66
N ALA A 15 -30.43 24.49 -25.03
CA ALA A 15 -29.94 25.69 -25.67
C ALA A 15 -28.39 25.72 -25.60
N LEU A 16 -27.74 25.75 -26.76
CA LEU A 16 -26.31 26.08 -26.89
C LEU A 16 -26.10 27.58 -26.59
N VAL A 17 -25.30 27.88 -25.60
CA VAL A 17 -24.69 29.21 -25.41
C VAL A 17 -23.21 29.10 -25.76
N GLY A 18 -22.86 29.64 -26.92
CA GLY A 18 -21.48 29.83 -27.34
C GLY A 18 -20.84 31.01 -26.61
N THR A 19 -19.76 30.77 -25.88
CA THR A 19 -18.88 31.84 -25.37
C THR A 19 -17.60 31.88 -26.19
N ALA A 20 -17.43 32.97 -26.94
CA ALA A 20 -16.19 33.30 -27.63
C ALA A 20 -15.11 33.68 -26.61
N ALA A 21 -13.99 32.94 -26.60
CA ALA A 21 -12.81 33.28 -25.80
C ALA A 21 -12.00 34.34 -26.53
N LEU A 22 -11.95 35.55 -25.98
CA LEU A 22 -10.98 36.60 -26.35
C LEU A 22 -9.61 36.20 -25.78
N VAL A 23 -8.64 35.92 -26.64
CA VAL A 23 -7.23 35.82 -26.26
C VAL A 23 -6.68 37.22 -26.08
N VAL A 24 -6.50 37.66 -24.84
CA VAL A 24 -5.73 38.87 -24.50
C VAL A 24 -4.31 38.39 -24.16
N ALA A 25 -3.38 38.62 -25.07
CA ALA A 25 -1.95 38.48 -24.81
C ALA A 25 -1.52 39.59 -23.85
N GLY A 26 -1.51 39.30 -22.56
CA GLY A 26 -0.97 40.19 -21.52
C GLY A 26 0.42 39.71 -21.13
N CYS A 27 1.47 40.49 -21.45
CA CYS A 27 2.79 40.35 -20.85
C CYS A 27 2.68 40.59 -19.34
N TRP A 28 2.82 39.53 -18.56
CA TRP A 28 3.01 39.63 -17.13
C TRP A 28 4.50 39.84 -16.83
N PRO A 29 4.87 40.84 -16.01
CA PRO A 29 6.24 40.97 -15.56
C PRO A 29 6.57 39.73 -14.66
N SER A 30 7.69 39.09 -14.95
CA SER A 30 8.27 38.05 -14.12
C SER A 30 8.63 38.65 -12.76
N GLY A 31 7.76 38.45 -11.77
CA GLY A 31 8.09 38.69 -10.37
C GLY A 31 9.21 37.76 -9.90
N PRO A 32 9.95 38.12 -8.85
CA PRO A 32 10.98 37.23 -8.30
C PRO A 32 10.36 35.89 -7.92
N ALA A 33 11.05 34.81 -8.30
CA ALA A 33 10.63 33.43 -7.95
C ALA A 33 10.33 33.34 -6.45
N ALA A 34 9.12 32.90 -6.13
CA ALA A 34 8.75 32.68 -4.73
C ALA A 34 9.79 31.72 -4.11
N ALA A 35 10.30 32.08 -2.93
CA ALA A 35 11.18 31.21 -2.17
C ALA A 35 10.49 29.84 -1.99
N PRO A 36 11.23 28.73 -2.12
CA PRO A 36 10.64 27.42 -1.88
C PRO A 36 10.04 27.39 -0.47
N PRO A 37 8.86 26.78 -0.28
CA PRO A 37 8.28 26.64 1.04
C PRO A 37 9.32 25.96 1.96
N PRO A 38 9.37 26.34 3.27
CA PRO A 38 10.28 25.71 4.19
C PRO A 38 10.04 24.20 4.15
N ALA A 39 11.13 23.43 4.10
CA ALA A 39 11.04 21.97 4.14
C ALA A 39 10.23 21.60 5.39
N LEU A 40 9.19 20.79 5.21
CA LEU A 40 8.48 20.21 6.35
C LEU A 40 9.53 19.51 7.21
N PRO A 41 9.51 19.67 8.54
CA PRO A 41 10.43 18.95 9.42
C PRO A 41 10.30 17.46 9.07
N THR A 42 11.43 16.82 8.82
CA THR A 42 11.46 15.38 8.60
C THR A 42 10.78 14.71 9.79
N LEU A 43 9.99 13.66 9.55
CA LEU A 43 9.30 12.89 10.61
C LEU A 43 10.27 12.53 11.76
N ASP A 44 11.56 12.37 11.45
CA ASP A 44 12.64 12.15 12.41
C ASP A 44 12.77 13.25 13.47
N ALA A 45 12.55 14.50 13.12
CA ALA A 45 12.60 15.60 14.10
C ALA A 45 11.36 15.63 15.01
N ALA A 46 10.20 15.23 14.49
CA ALA A 46 8.96 15.12 15.29
C ALA A 46 9.02 13.92 16.26
N VAL A 47 9.55 12.78 15.82
CA VAL A 47 9.74 11.59 16.66
C VAL A 47 10.87 11.80 17.66
N ALA A 48 11.98 12.46 17.28
CA ALA A 48 13.07 12.77 18.19
C ALA A 48 12.69 13.83 19.25
N SER A 49 11.75 14.73 18.96
CA SER A 49 11.29 15.73 19.94
C SER A 49 10.31 15.15 20.98
N GLN A 50 9.66 14.03 20.69
CA GLN A 50 8.81 13.32 21.67
C GLN A 50 9.60 12.32 22.54
N GLY A 51 10.87 12.06 22.22
CA GLY A 51 11.78 11.20 23.01
C GLY A 51 12.23 11.79 24.35
N THR A 52 11.66 12.90 24.84
CA THR A 52 11.99 13.49 26.11
C THR A 52 11.00 13.04 27.17
N GLN A 53 11.45 12.06 27.95
CA GLN A 53 10.87 11.52 29.19
C GLN A 53 9.72 10.52 28.97
N ALA A 54 10.06 9.33 28.47
CA ALA A 54 9.22 8.16 28.78
C ALA A 54 8.98 8.13 30.31
N SER A 55 7.74 8.02 30.73
CA SER A 55 7.39 7.85 32.14
C SER A 55 8.23 6.70 32.74
N SER A 56 8.86 6.93 33.88
CA SER A 56 9.54 5.88 34.63
C SER A 56 8.56 4.88 35.27
N THR A 57 7.28 5.24 35.32
CA THR A 57 6.25 4.41 35.94
C THR A 57 5.70 3.40 34.94
N PRO A 58 5.88 2.10 35.14
CA PRO A 58 5.27 1.07 34.31
C PRO A 58 3.74 1.15 34.34
N VAL A 59 3.09 0.79 33.23
CA VAL A 59 1.65 0.62 33.19
C VAL A 59 1.27 -0.61 34.03
N ASP A 60 0.27 -0.46 34.90
CA ASP A 60 -0.27 -1.59 35.66
C ASP A 60 -1.09 -2.50 34.72
N PRO A 61 -0.76 -3.81 34.64
CA PRO A 61 -1.54 -4.77 33.84
C PRO A 61 -3.04 -4.76 34.16
N ALA A 62 -3.41 -4.54 35.44
CA ALA A 62 -4.81 -4.50 35.85
C ALA A 62 -5.61 -3.39 35.11
N ASN A 63 -5.00 -2.25 34.82
CA ASN A 63 -5.64 -1.18 34.05
C ASN A 63 -5.89 -1.61 32.59
N VAL A 64 -4.97 -2.37 31.99
CA VAL A 64 -5.11 -2.89 30.63
C VAL A 64 -6.19 -3.97 30.56
N GLU A 65 -6.24 -4.85 31.56
CA GLU A 65 -7.28 -5.86 31.69
C GLU A 65 -8.67 -5.24 31.88
N GLU A 66 -8.78 -4.16 32.67
CA GLU A 66 -10.04 -3.41 32.85
C GLU A 66 -10.52 -2.81 31.53
N LEU A 67 -9.62 -2.26 30.71
CA LEU A 67 -9.94 -1.73 29.38
C LEU A 67 -10.34 -2.85 28.40
N TRP A 68 -9.74 -4.06 28.53
CA TRP A 68 -10.06 -5.19 27.68
C TRP A 68 -11.39 -5.88 28.03
N ALA A 69 -11.81 -5.84 29.27
CA ALA A 69 -13.00 -6.53 29.76
C ALA A 69 -14.28 -6.24 28.93
N PRO A 70 -14.59 -4.99 28.51
CA PRO A 70 -15.74 -4.71 27.64
C PRO A 70 -15.61 -5.35 26.24
N VAL A 71 -14.38 -5.48 25.69
CA VAL A 71 -14.12 -6.12 24.40
C VAL A 71 -14.43 -7.61 24.49
N ALA A 72 -13.88 -8.27 25.52
CA ALA A 72 -14.10 -9.70 25.77
C ALA A 72 -15.59 -10.02 26.07
N ALA A 73 -16.25 -9.19 26.90
CA ALA A 73 -17.66 -9.36 27.22
C ALA A 73 -18.56 -9.22 25.99
N ALA A 74 -18.25 -8.28 25.11
CA ALA A 74 -18.99 -8.09 23.87
C ALA A 74 -18.79 -9.25 22.90
N ALA A 75 -17.57 -9.79 22.81
CA ALA A 75 -17.29 -10.97 21.99
C ALA A 75 -18.07 -12.20 22.50
N ALA A 76 -18.04 -12.46 23.80
CA ALA A 76 -18.80 -13.55 24.41
C ALA A 76 -20.30 -13.42 24.16
N ALA A 77 -20.85 -12.21 24.30
CA ALA A 77 -22.28 -11.94 24.07
C ALA A 77 -22.65 -12.05 22.58
N GLY A 78 -21.72 -11.69 21.66
CA GLY A 78 -21.92 -11.71 20.22
C GLY A 78 -21.59 -13.05 19.57
N GLY A 79 -21.01 -14.02 20.29
CA GLY A 79 -20.64 -15.32 19.78
C GLY A 79 -19.47 -15.28 18.77
N TYR A 80 -18.55 -14.30 18.90
CA TYR A 80 -17.33 -14.17 18.11
C TYR A 80 -16.09 -14.19 19.02
N THR A 81 -14.90 -14.37 18.43
CA THR A 81 -13.65 -14.39 19.19
C THR A 81 -13.04 -12.99 19.25
N ALA A 82 -12.60 -12.58 20.46
CA ALA A 82 -11.72 -11.43 20.64
C ALA A 82 -10.35 -11.94 21.10
N TRP A 83 -9.30 -11.51 20.44
CA TRP A 83 -7.94 -11.94 20.69
C TRP A 83 -6.97 -10.76 20.72
N GLY A 84 -5.84 -10.91 21.39
CA GLY A 84 -4.80 -9.89 21.33
C GLY A 84 -3.76 -9.97 22.43
N THR A 85 -2.77 -9.09 22.30
CA THR A 85 -1.72 -8.89 23.31
C THR A 85 -1.31 -7.43 23.36
N VAL A 86 -0.91 -6.99 24.54
CA VAL A 86 -0.28 -5.68 24.79
C VAL A 86 1.02 -5.91 25.52
N VAL A 87 2.09 -5.32 25.02
CA VAL A 87 3.44 -5.43 25.60
C VAL A 87 4.01 -4.05 25.81
N ASP A 88 4.55 -3.79 27.00
CA ASP A 88 5.33 -2.58 27.26
C ASP A 88 6.67 -2.66 26.51
N ALA A 89 6.88 -1.72 25.58
CA ALA A 89 8.04 -1.74 24.70
C ALA A 89 9.37 -1.56 25.43
N GLN A 90 9.38 -0.84 26.54
CA GLN A 90 10.61 -0.54 27.30
C GLN A 90 11.03 -1.70 28.22
N THR A 91 10.05 -2.41 28.80
CA THR A 91 10.35 -3.50 29.76
C THR A 91 10.22 -4.89 29.13
N GLY A 92 9.48 -5.00 28.05
CA GLY A 92 9.08 -6.28 27.45
C GLY A 92 8.01 -7.03 28.26
N GLN A 93 7.42 -6.39 29.28
CA GLN A 93 6.37 -7.00 30.09
C GLN A 93 5.09 -7.14 29.26
N VAL A 94 4.50 -8.33 29.30
CA VAL A 94 3.17 -8.59 28.77
C VAL A 94 2.14 -8.01 29.75
N LEU A 95 1.29 -7.10 29.26
CA LEU A 95 0.25 -6.41 30.04
C LEU A 95 -1.13 -6.99 29.76
N LEU A 96 -1.30 -7.64 28.61
CA LEU A 96 -2.50 -8.38 28.20
C LEU A 96 -2.09 -9.62 27.42
N ASP A 97 -2.68 -10.75 27.74
CA ASP A 97 -2.63 -11.99 26.96
C ASP A 97 -4.05 -12.55 26.82
N ALA A 98 -4.65 -12.29 25.66
CA ALA A 98 -5.96 -12.82 25.28
C ALA A 98 -5.79 -13.72 24.06
N GLU A 99 -5.58 -15.00 24.27
CA GLU A 99 -5.29 -16.01 23.22
C GLU A 99 -4.12 -15.60 22.30
N ALA A 100 -3.13 -14.89 22.84
CA ALA A 100 -2.07 -14.26 22.06
C ALA A 100 -1.21 -15.24 21.25
N SER A 101 -1.13 -16.51 21.66
CA SER A 101 -0.42 -17.57 20.95
C SER A 101 -1.28 -18.32 19.92
N THR A 102 -2.60 -18.18 19.97
CA THR A 102 -3.53 -18.81 19.03
C THR A 102 -3.49 -18.08 17.69
N PRO A 103 -3.28 -18.80 16.55
CA PRO A 103 -3.34 -18.18 15.25
C PRO A 103 -4.77 -17.84 14.83
N HIS A 104 -4.98 -16.58 14.44
CA HIS A 104 -6.25 -16.05 13.96
C HIS A 104 -6.12 -15.54 12.52
N THR A 105 -7.25 -15.29 11.86
CA THR A 105 -7.26 -14.62 10.57
C THR A 105 -6.86 -13.15 10.76
N PRO A 106 -5.71 -12.71 10.20
CA PRO A 106 -5.13 -11.40 10.50
C PRO A 106 -5.76 -10.26 9.69
N ALA A 107 -6.36 -10.58 8.54
CA ALA A 107 -6.65 -9.63 7.48
C ALA A 107 -5.39 -8.78 7.14
N SER A 108 -5.56 -7.54 6.70
CA SER A 108 -4.44 -6.69 6.26
C SER A 108 -3.40 -6.31 7.32
N THR A 109 -3.49 -6.78 8.58
CA THR A 109 -2.36 -6.65 9.51
C THR A 109 -1.17 -7.51 9.09
N THR A 110 -1.37 -8.51 8.23
CA THR A 110 -0.33 -9.27 7.49
C THR A 110 0.68 -8.36 6.83
N LYS A 111 0.24 -7.21 6.28
CA LYS A 111 1.12 -6.23 5.62
C LYS A 111 2.23 -5.66 6.51
N THR A 112 2.09 -5.77 7.83
CA THR A 112 3.18 -5.43 8.76
C THR A 112 4.34 -6.42 8.64
N LEU A 113 4.05 -7.71 8.47
CA LEU A 113 5.05 -8.75 8.23
C LEU A 113 5.71 -8.55 6.86
N THR A 114 4.90 -8.21 5.85
CA THR A 114 5.36 -7.93 4.49
C THR A 114 6.32 -6.74 4.45
N ALA A 115 5.97 -5.62 5.09
CA ALA A 115 6.83 -4.45 5.17
C ALA A 115 8.14 -4.76 5.91
N PHE A 116 8.09 -5.50 7.02
CA PHE A 116 9.26 -5.94 7.76
C PHE A 116 10.19 -6.80 6.89
N THR A 117 9.63 -7.74 6.15
CA THR A 117 10.36 -8.63 5.24
C THR A 117 10.95 -7.85 4.08
N ALA A 118 10.17 -6.97 3.45
CA ALA A 118 10.66 -6.12 2.36
C ALA A 118 11.85 -5.26 2.82
N LEU A 119 11.74 -4.60 3.97
CA LEU A 119 12.84 -3.80 4.53
C LEU A 119 14.06 -4.63 4.95
N ALA A 120 13.90 -5.91 5.25
CA ALA A 120 15.03 -6.79 5.57
C ALA A 120 15.85 -7.18 4.32
N HIS A 121 15.25 -7.17 3.14
CA HIS A 121 15.88 -7.67 1.91
C HIS A 121 16.08 -6.63 0.82
N LEU A 122 15.39 -5.47 0.89
CA LEU A 122 15.41 -4.43 -0.13
C LEU A 122 16.03 -3.14 0.42
N ASP A 123 16.67 -2.36 -0.45
CA ASP A 123 17.11 -1.01 -0.10
C ASP A 123 15.90 -0.04 -0.14
N PRO A 124 15.46 0.51 0.99
CA PRO A 124 14.32 1.41 1.04
C PRO A 124 14.54 2.74 0.28
N THR A 125 15.80 3.08 -0.06
CA THR A 125 16.13 4.29 -0.83
C THR A 125 16.16 4.06 -2.33
N ALA A 126 16.17 2.79 -2.78
CA ALA A 126 16.13 2.45 -4.19
C ALA A 126 14.79 2.83 -4.83
N THR A 127 14.82 3.09 -6.13
CA THR A 127 13.66 3.36 -6.99
C THR A 127 13.53 2.28 -8.06
N LEU A 128 12.35 2.16 -8.64
CA LEU A 128 12.09 1.31 -9.79
C LEU A 128 12.13 2.15 -11.06
N THR A 129 12.84 1.67 -12.06
CA THR A 129 13.01 2.38 -13.34
C THR A 129 12.00 1.87 -14.36
N THR A 130 11.36 2.80 -15.08
CA THR A 130 10.58 2.51 -16.28
C THR A 130 11.27 3.17 -17.46
N SER A 131 11.53 2.40 -18.52
CA SER A 131 12.40 2.77 -19.64
C SER A 131 11.70 2.59 -20.98
N ALA A 132 11.96 3.50 -21.92
CA ALA A 132 11.70 3.32 -23.33
C ALA A 132 13.01 2.92 -24.03
N LEU A 133 13.07 1.69 -24.53
CA LEU A 133 14.27 1.10 -25.13
C LEU A 133 14.07 0.94 -26.63
N LEU A 134 15.07 1.35 -27.44
CA LEU A 134 15.02 1.19 -28.90
C LEU A 134 15.76 -0.07 -29.31
N GLY A 135 15.12 -0.92 -30.11
CA GLY A 135 15.69 -2.09 -30.70
C GLY A 135 16.77 -1.74 -31.77
N ALA A 136 17.61 -2.71 -32.10
CA ALA A 136 18.67 -2.55 -33.08
C ALA A 136 18.16 -2.25 -34.51
N ASP A 137 16.90 -2.57 -34.81
CA ASP A 137 16.21 -2.28 -36.06
C ASP A 137 15.83 -0.79 -36.21
N SER A 138 15.94 -0.02 -35.13
CA SER A 138 15.57 1.41 -35.02
C SER A 138 14.09 1.70 -35.29
N HIS A 139 13.21 0.69 -35.24
CA HIS A 139 11.75 0.79 -35.46
C HIS A 139 10.94 0.15 -34.37
N THR A 140 11.48 -0.79 -33.61
CA THR A 140 10.80 -1.40 -32.47
C THR A 140 11.21 -0.69 -31.19
N LEU A 141 10.24 -0.14 -30.48
CA LEU A 141 10.38 0.47 -29.16
C LEU A 141 9.84 -0.52 -28.11
N TYR A 142 10.58 -0.70 -27.04
CA TYR A 142 10.18 -1.55 -25.92
C TYR A 142 9.91 -0.71 -24.67
N LEU A 143 8.72 -0.84 -24.10
CA LEU A 143 8.43 -0.30 -22.78
C LEU A 143 8.77 -1.35 -21.72
N ASP A 144 9.78 -1.04 -20.91
CA ASP A 144 10.30 -1.93 -19.87
C ASP A 144 10.17 -1.28 -18.50
N SER A 145 9.83 -2.04 -17.48
CA SER A 145 9.77 -1.55 -16.11
C SER A 145 10.22 -2.60 -15.11
N GLU A 146 10.90 -2.16 -14.06
CA GLU A 146 11.40 -2.99 -12.97
C GLU A 146 10.31 -3.38 -11.96
N GLY A 147 9.03 -3.03 -12.22
CA GLY A 147 7.89 -3.40 -11.38
C GLY A 147 7.19 -2.22 -10.72
N ASP A 148 7.24 -1.03 -11.31
CA ASP A 148 6.48 0.12 -10.81
C ASP A 148 4.99 -0.05 -11.11
N LEU A 149 4.20 -0.32 -10.06
CA LEU A 149 2.75 -0.43 -10.15
C LEU A 149 2.02 0.92 -9.91
N LEU A 150 2.75 2.00 -9.65
CA LEU A 150 2.20 3.31 -9.35
C LEU A 150 2.52 4.36 -10.42
N LEU A 151 2.69 3.93 -11.68
CA LEU A 151 2.90 4.83 -12.80
C LEU A 151 1.75 5.84 -12.95
N GLY A 152 2.09 7.08 -13.30
CA GLY A 152 1.11 8.11 -13.63
C GLY A 152 0.83 8.20 -15.13
N ILE A 153 -0.39 8.54 -15.50
CA ILE A 153 -0.77 8.81 -16.90
C ILE A 153 -0.11 10.11 -17.41
N GLY A 154 -0.02 11.12 -16.55
CA GLY A 154 0.46 12.47 -16.86
C GLY A 154 1.96 12.65 -16.78
N ALA A 155 2.38 13.89 -16.58
CA ALA A 155 3.76 14.26 -16.28
C ALA A 155 4.17 13.67 -14.91
N SER A 156 5.48 13.51 -14.72
CA SER A 156 6.05 13.02 -13.45
C SER A 156 5.77 13.98 -12.31
N GLU A 157 5.18 13.46 -11.22
CA GLU A 157 4.78 14.23 -10.03
C GLU A 157 5.78 14.01 -8.89
N THR A 158 6.86 14.76 -8.88
CA THR A 158 8.02 14.52 -8.01
C THR A 158 7.75 14.53 -6.49
N ARG A 159 6.58 14.96 -6.05
CA ARG A 159 6.17 15.02 -4.64
C ARG A 159 5.16 13.95 -4.23
N GLU A 160 4.58 13.26 -5.20
CA GLU A 160 3.58 12.22 -4.97
C GLU A 160 4.23 10.83 -5.01
N VAL A 161 3.57 9.84 -4.43
CA VAL A 161 4.00 8.45 -4.54
C VAL A 161 3.41 7.83 -5.81
N PRO A 162 2.09 7.79 -6.01
CA PRO A 162 1.54 7.48 -7.33
C PRO A 162 1.85 8.59 -8.33
N GLY A 163 2.24 8.20 -9.54
CA GLY A 163 2.56 9.17 -10.60
C GLY A 163 3.93 9.83 -10.48
N ARG A 164 4.78 9.42 -9.52
CA ARG A 164 6.18 9.88 -9.45
C ARG A 164 6.89 9.64 -10.79
N ALA A 165 6.72 8.45 -11.36
CA ALA A 165 7.09 8.11 -12.72
C ALA A 165 5.90 8.34 -13.65
N GLY A 166 5.94 9.42 -14.47
CA GLY A 166 4.87 9.83 -15.36
C GLY A 166 5.09 9.34 -16.79
N LEU A 167 4.10 8.67 -17.38
CA LEU A 167 4.15 8.16 -18.75
C LEU A 167 4.21 9.28 -19.79
N GLN A 168 3.60 10.44 -19.53
CA GLN A 168 3.73 11.59 -20.43
C GLN A 168 5.17 12.12 -20.48
N THR A 169 5.83 12.24 -19.31
CA THR A 169 7.27 12.63 -19.28
C THR A 169 8.14 11.65 -20.05
N LEU A 170 7.93 10.35 -19.83
CA LEU A 170 8.67 9.31 -20.56
C LEU A 170 8.43 9.40 -22.08
N ALA A 171 7.18 9.69 -22.50
CA ALA A 171 6.83 9.83 -23.91
C ALA A 171 7.45 11.06 -24.56
N ASP A 172 7.40 12.22 -23.88
CA ASP A 172 7.97 13.48 -24.39
C ASP A 172 9.50 13.36 -24.60
N ASP A 173 10.19 12.80 -23.59
CA ASP A 173 11.63 12.56 -23.65
C ASP A 173 11.99 11.55 -24.76
N THR A 174 11.24 10.45 -24.87
CA THR A 174 11.41 9.45 -25.92
C THR A 174 11.19 10.06 -27.30
N ALA A 175 10.10 10.80 -27.49
CA ALA A 175 9.77 11.46 -28.76
C ALA A 175 10.84 12.48 -29.17
N SER A 176 11.41 13.23 -28.23
CA SER A 176 12.51 14.17 -28.50
C SER A 176 13.72 13.46 -29.08
N VAL A 177 14.11 12.31 -28.52
CA VAL A 177 15.25 11.52 -29.01
C VAL A 177 14.95 10.87 -30.37
N LEU A 178 13.74 10.33 -30.59
CA LEU A 178 13.32 9.75 -31.86
C LEU A 178 13.29 10.80 -32.98
N ALA A 179 12.74 12.00 -32.70
CA ALA A 179 12.71 13.10 -33.65
C ALA A 179 14.11 13.54 -34.10
N GLN A 180 15.10 13.62 -33.21
CA GLN A 180 16.50 13.91 -33.53
C GLN A 180 17.10 12.85 -34.46
N ARG A 181 16.59 11.63 -34.42
CA ARG A 181 16.99 10.51 -35.28
C ARG A 181 16.18 10.43 -36.60
N GLY A 182 15.20 11.32 -36.77
CA GLY A 182 14.29 11.32 -37.92
C GLY A 182 13.25 10.19 -37.90
N VAL A 183 13.03 9.55 -36.73
CA VAL A 183 12.05 8.49 -36.55
C VAL A 183 10.72 9.11 -36.14
N THR A 184 9.66 8.88 -36.92
CA THR A 184 8.31 9.41 -36.69
C THR A 184 7.27 8.32 -36.42
N SER A 185 7.66 7.05 -36.55
CA SER A 185 6.78 5.90 -36.30
C SER A 185 7.56 4.73 -35.72
N VAL A 186 6.93 4.01 -34.77
CA VAL A 186 7.51 2.83 -34.12
C VAL A 186 6.44 1.75 -33.89
N THR A 187 6.86 0.49 -33.79
CA THR A 187 6.08 -0.56 -33.14
C THR A 187 6.44 -0.56 -31.66
N LEU A 188 5.45 -0.55 -30.78
CA LEU A 188 5.66 -0.54 -29.33
C LEU A 188 5.37 -1.92 -28.77
N ASP A 189 6.41 -2.62 -28.38
CA ASP A 189 6.34 -3.84 -27.57
C ASP A 189 6.52 -3.47 -26.09
N TRP A 190 6.15 -4.37 -25.19
CA TRP A 190 6.26 -4.11 -23.75
C TRP A 190 6.59 -5.38 -22.95
N ARG A 191 7.21 -5.19 -21.77
CA ARG A 191 7.36 -6.29 -20.82
C ARG A 191 6.01 -6.75 -20.32
N GLY A 192 5.67 -8.02 -20.53
CA GLY A 192 4.40 -8.61 -20.11
C GLY A 192 4.43 -9.26 -18.73
N THR A 193 5.61 -9.76 -18.32
CA THR A 193 5.78 -10.50 -17.05
C THR A 193 7.01 -10.04 -16.30
N LEU A 194 7.00 -10.15 -14.97
CA LEU A 194 8.13 -9.81 -14.11
C LEU A 194 8.52 -10.97 -13.18
N PHE A 195 7.55 -11.77 -12.76
CA PHE A 195 7.71 -12.84 -11.81
C PHE A 195 7.32 -14.18 -12.40
N GLU A 196 7.80 -15.26 -11.77
CA GLU A 196 7.40 -16.62 -12.08
C GLU A 196 6.06 -16.97 -11.41
N GLY A 197 5.34 -17.93 -11.99
CA GLY A 197 4.07 -18.43 -11.45
C GLY A 197 2.88 -17.52 -11.73
N ALA A 198 1.79 -17.70 -10.98
CA ALA A 198 0.56 -16.98 -11.17
C ALA A 198 0.70 -15.51 -10.72
N SER A 199 0.08 -14.58 -11.44
CA SER A 199 -0.04 -13.16 -11.07
C SER A 199 -1.23 -12.90 -10.13
N HIS A 200 -2.14 -13.88 -9.98
CA HIS A 200 -3.33 -13.85 -9.15
C HIS A 200 -3.54 -15.24 -8.51
N LEU A 201 -3.97 -15.30 -7.23
CA LEU A 201 -4.23 -16.56 -6.54
C LEU A 201 -5.65 -17.07 -6.83
N SER A 202 -5.74 -18.30 -7.32
CA SER A 202 -7.04 -18.94 -7.58
C SER A 202 -7.87 -19.20 -6.30
N SER A 203 -7.24 -19.28 -5.13
CA SER A 203 -7.95 -19.43 -3.85
C SER A 203 -8.76 -18.19 -3.49
N TRP A 204 -8.39 -17.00 -3.96
CA TRP A 204 -9.16 -15.77 -3.77
C TRP A 204 -10.51 -15.80 -4.48
N ASP A 205 -10.58 -16.41 -5.66
CA ASP A 205 -11.85 -16.56 -6.39
C ASP A 205 -12.81 -17.47 -5.62
N ALA A 206 -12.28 -18.56 -5.04
CA ALA A 206 -13.07 -19.49 -4.22
C ALA A 206 -13.55 -18.84 -2.89
N GLN A 207 -12.86 -17.82 -2.41
CA GLN A 207 -13.19 -17.04 -1.22
C GLN A 207 -14.01 -15.77 -1.54
N GLU A 208 -14.32 -15.52 -2.82
CA GLU A 208 -15.02 -14.32 -3.30
C GLU A 208 -14.30 -12.99 -2.97
N VAL A 209 -12.96 -13.03 -2.83
CA VAL A 209 -12.14 -11.84 -2.51
C VAL A 209 -11.23 -11.39 -3.64
N GLY A 210 -11.16 -12.10 -4.75
CA GLY A 210 -10.28 -11.80 -5.89
C GLY A 210 -10.48 -10.41 -6.49
N ALA A 211 -11.66 -9.82 -6.33
CA ALA A 211 -11.95 -8.45 -6.78
C ALA A 211 -11.27 -7.34 -5.94
N TYR A 212 -10.53 -7.67 -4.89
CA TYR A 212 -9.85 -6.68 -4.04
C TYR A 212 -8.35 -6.58 -4.31
N GLU A 213 -7.86 -7.25 -5.34
CA GLU A 213 -6.46 -7.23 -5.72
C GLU A 213 -6.28 -7.29 -7.23
N GLY A 214 -5.34 -6.49 -7.76
CA GLY A 214 -4.88 -6.55 -9.14
C GLY A 214 -3.76 -7.57 -9.33
N GLU A 215 -3.32 -7.74 -10.58
CA GLU A 215 -2.21 -8.62 -10.89
C GLU A 215 -0.87 -7.97 -10.51
N VAL A 216 0.01 -8.74 -9.86
CA VAL A 216 1.42 -8.37 -9.69
C VAL A 216 2.17 -8.50 -11.01
N GLY A 217 3.11 -7.60 -11.29
CA GLY A 217 3.75 -7.63 -12.59
C GLY A 217 4.78 -6.53 -12.82
N PRO A 218 5.18 -6.33 -14.09
CA PRO A 218 6.24 -5.38 -14.43
C PRO A 218 5.80 -3.92 -14.28
N MET A 219 4.54 -3.61 -14.52
CA MET A 219 4.07 -2.23 -14.51
C MET A 219 2.54 -2.14 -14.41
N ALA A 220 2.05 -1.10 -13.71
CA ALA A 220 0.65 -0.75 -13.69
C ALA A 220 0.46 0.75 -13.41
N ILE A 221 -0.71 1.27 -13.71
CA ILE A 221 -1.19 2.58 -13.28
C ILE A 221 -2.11 2.33 -12.08
N ASP A 222 -1.90 3.06 -10.98
CA ASP A 222 -2.70 2.96 -9.75
C ASP A 222 -2.92 1.50 -9.28
N ALA A 223 -1.83 0.73 -9.20
CA ALA A 223 -1.81 -0.69 -8.84
C ALA A 223 -2.77 -1.56 -9.69
N GLY A 224 -3.03 -1.16 -10.93
CA GLY A 224 -3.89 -1.86 -11.88
C GLY A 224 -5.38 -1.51 -11.80
N ARG A 225 -5.79 -0.56 -10.96
CA ARG A 225 -7.20 -0.14 -10.84
C ARG A 225 -7.71 0.52 -12.10
N THR A 226 -8.99 0.31 -12.40
CA THR A 226 -9.64 0.93 -13.58
C THR A 226 -9.85 2.44 -13.40
N TYR A 227 -10.01 2.90 -12.15
CA TYR A 227 -10.01 4.30 -11.73
C TYR A 227 -9.62 4.39 -10.24
N GLU A 228 -9.23 5.57 -9.78
CA GLU A 228 -8.80 5.80 -8.39
C GLU A 228 -9.85 5.33 -7.38
N GLY A 229 -9.44 4.47 -6.45
CA GLY A 229 -10.31 3.91 -5.41
C GLY A 229 -11.25 2.80 -5.88
N ALA A 230 -11.13 2.33 -7.13
CA ALA A 230 -11.91 1.19 -7.61
C ALA A 230 -11.49 -0.13 -6.94
N ASN A 231 -12.48 -1.02 -6.78
CA ASN A 231 -12.26 -2.46 -6.55
C ASN A 231 -12.48 -3.24 -7.86
N ASP A 232 -12.03 -2.67 -8.98
CA ASP A 232 -12.08 -3.25 -10.30
C ASP A 232 -10.72 -3.00 -10.96
N PHE A 233 -10.13 -4.05 -11.51
CA PHE A 233 -8.75 -4.03 -11.98
C PHE A 233 -8.70 -4.45 -13.46
N TYR A 234 -7.73 -3.90 -14.18
CA TYR A 234 -7.42 -4.37 -15.51
C TYR A 234 -6.85 -5.79 -15.45
N SER A 235 -7.36 -6.67 -16.31
CA SER A 235 -6.87 -8.05 -16.46
C SER A 235 -5.49 -8.14 -17.15
N ASP A 236 -5.01 -7.06 -17.73
CA ASP A 236 -3.67 -6.93 -18.34
C ASP A 236 -3.20 -5.50 -18.12
N SER A 237 -2.68 -5.24 -16.93
CA SER A 237 -2.15 -3.93 -16.54
C SER A 237 -0.97 -3.49 -17.41
N PRO A 238 0.01 -4.36 -17.77
CA PRO A 238 1.09 -3.99 -18.69
C PRO A 238 0.60 -3.55 -20.07
N ALA A 239 -0.36 -4.25 -20.67
CA ALA A 239 -0.95 -3.84 -21.95
C ALA A 239 -1.68 -2.49 -21.83
N ARG A 240 -2.37 -2.24 -20.70
CA ARG A 240 -2.98 -0.94 -20.40
C ARG A 240 -1.95 0.18 -20.33
N VAL A 241 -0.82 -0.04 -19.67
CA VAL A 241 0.29 0.93 -19.59
C VAL A 241 0.85 1.21 -21.00
N ALA A 242 1.08 0.15 -21.81
CA ALA A 242 1.55 0.30 -23.19
C ALA A 242 0.57 1.12 -24.05
N GLN A 243 -0.75 0.91 -23.91
CA GLN A 243 -1.78 1.72 -24.61
C GLN A 243 -1.68 3.19 -24.23
N VAL A 244 -1.57 3.51 -22.93
CA VAL A 244 -1.44 4.90 -22.45
C VAL A 244 -0.16 5.53 -22.95
N PHE A 245 0.96 4.81 -22.92
CA PHE A 245 2.25 5.30 -23.41
C PHE A 245 2.22 5.53 -24.92
N ALA A 246 1.59 4.64 -25.72
CA ALA A 246 1.42 4.84 -27.17
C ALA A 246 0.59 6.11 -27.47
N GLN A 247 -0.46 6.37 -26.68
CA GLN A 247 -1.26 7.60 -26.81
C GLN A 247 -0.44 8.84 -26.49
N ALA A 248 0.39 8.79 -25.44
CA ALA A 248 1.28 9.89 -25.06
C ALA A 248 2.35 10.14 -26.13
N LEU A 249 2.95 9.11 -26.73
CA LEU A 249 3.86 9.21 -27.87
C LEU A 249 3.16 9.87 -29.09
N GLY A 250 1.89 9.47 -29.35
CA GLY A 250 1.08 10.09 -30.41
C GLY A 250 0.86 11.59 -30.18
N ALA A 251 0.59 12.01 -28.95
CA ALA A 251 0.48 13.40 -28.59
C ALA A 251 1.80 14.17 -28.75
N ALA A 252 2.93 13.48 -28.53
CA ALA A 252 4.30 14.01 -28.74
C ALA A 252 4.79 13.93 -30.21
N GLY A 253 3.95 13.49 -31.15
CA GLY A 253 4.24 13.48 -32.59
C GLY A 253 4.89 12.19 -33.12
N ILE A 254 4.94 11.12 -32.35
CA ILE A 254 5.41 9.80 -32.75
C ILE A 254 4.23 8.84 -32.91
N ASN A 255 4.06 8.30 -34.11
CA ASN A 255 3.02 7.30 -34.34
C ASN A 255 3.47 5.92 -33.81
N ALA A 256 2.93 5.51 -32.65
CA ALA A 256 3.21 4.24 -32.04
C ALA A 256 2.08 3.23 -32.31
N THR A 257 2.40 2.12 -32.99
CA THR A 257 1.49 1.00 -33.17
C THR A 257 1.81 -0.06 -32.14
N LEU A 258 0.79 -0.54 -31.40
CA LEU A 258 1.01 -1.62 -30.42
C LEU A 258 1.44 -2.90 -31.13
N GLY A 259 2.49 -3.48 -30.61
CA GLY A 259 3.04 -4.78 -30.98
C GLY A 259 2.62 -5.88 -29.99
N GLU A 260 3.59 -6.57 -29.42
CA GLU A 260 3.36 -7.74 -28.56
C GLU A 260 4.06 -7.60 -27.19
N ALA A 261 3.51 -8.33 -26.21
CA ALA A 261 4.18 -8.48 -24.92
C ALA A 261 5.39 -9.42 -25.04
N GLY A 262 6.53 -9.01 -24.49
CA GLY A 262 7.76 -9.80 -24.55
C GLY A 262 8.89 -9.18 -23.72
N GLU A 263 10.04 -9.84 -23.72
CA GLU A 263 11.24 -9.33 -23.09
C GLU A 263 11.98 -8.40 -24.07
N PRO A 264 12.51 -7.25 -23.63
CA PRO A 264 13.35 -6.43 -24.48
C PRO A 264 14.61 -7.20 -24.88
N PRO A 265 15.07 -7.08 -26.15
CA PRO A 265 16.26 -7.77 -26.61
C PRO A 265 17.51 -7.27 -25.86
N ALA A 266 18.44 -8.19 -25.61
CA ALA A 266 19.70 -7.84 -24.97
C ALA A 266 20.43 -6.74 -25.77
N GLY A 267 20.83 -5.68 -25.08
CA GLY A 267 21.54 -4.54 -25.70
C GLY A 267 20.61 -3.49 -26.33
N ALA A 268 19.31 -3.55 -26.14
CA ALA A 268 18.41 -2.45 -26.50
C ALA A 268 18.86 -1.16 -25.78
N ALA A 269 18.88 -0.04 -26.52
CA ALA A 269 19.40 1.22 -26.01
C ALA A 269 18.29 2.05 -25.35
N ALA A 270 18.47 2.43 -24.09
CA ALA A 270 17.55 3.34 -23.43
C ALA A 270 17.55 4.72 -24.12
N LEU A 271 16.37 5.18 -24.54
CA LEU A 271 16.14 6.52 -25.07
C LEU A 271 15.77 7.50 -23.96
N ALA A 272 14.92 7.06 -23.04
CA ALA A 272 14.45 7.82 -21.91
C ALA A 272 14.09 6.90 -20.74
N THR A 273 14.09 7.45 -19.54
CA THR A 273 13.72 6.74 -18.30
C THR A 273 12.98 7.65 -17.36
N VAL A 274 12.09 7.08 -16.56
CA VAL A 274 11.49 7.73 -15.39
C VAL A 274 11.64 6.80 -14.19
N SER A 275 11.66 7.37 -12.99
CA SER A 275 11.87 6.61 -11.75
C SER A 275 10.68 6.78 -10.82
N SER A 276 10.30 5.69 -10.18
CA SER A 276 9.25 5.65 -9.16
C SER A 276 9.61 6.47 -7.91
N ALA A 277 8.69 6.58 -6.97
CA ALA A 277 8.99 6.87 -5.57
C ALA A 277 9.96 5.80 -5.02
N THR A 278 10.69 6.11 -3.96
CA THR A 278 11.56 5.12 -3.32
C THR A 278 10.74 3.94 -2.78
N MET A 279 11.37 2.77 -2.66
CA MET A 279 10.71 1.57 -2.12
C MET A 279 10.14 1.83 -0.72
N GLY A 280 10.84 2.60 0.12
CA GLY A 280 10.35 2.99 1.45
C GLY A 280 9.10 3.87 1.40
N GLU A 281 9.03 4.83 0.45
CA GLU A 281 7.83 5.65 0.24
C GLU A 281 6.66 4.80 -0.26
N GLN A 282 6.90 3.84 -1.17
CA GLN A 282 5.88 2.93 -1.68
C GLN A 282 5.38 1.95 -0.60
N LEU A 283 6.26 1.43 0.26
CA LEU A 283 5.87 0.61 1.42
C LEU A 283 5.01 1.41 2.41
N ARG A 284 5.35 2.68 2.66
CA ARG A 284 4.50 3.57 3.47
C ARG A 284 3.13 3.78 2.82
N TRP A 285 3.09 3.99 1.51
CA TRP A 285 1.85 4.10 0.75
C TRP A 285 1.00 2.83 0.88
N MET A 286 1.60 1.67 0.65
CA MET A 286 0.98 0.35 0.80
C MET A 286 0.32 0.18 2.18
N LEU A 287 1.03 0.51 3.26
CA LEU A 287 0.52 0.40 4.63
C LEU A 287 -0.60 1.42 4.91
N ALA A 288 -0.45 2.66 4.45
CA ALA A 288 -1.43 3.73 4.66
C ALA A 288 -2.75 3.47 3.94
N HIS A 289 -2.70 2.96 2.70
CA HIS A 289 -3.86 2.69 1.86
C HIS A 289 -4.33 1.23 1.92
N SER A 290 -3.56 0.38 2.63
CA SER A 290 -3.83 -1.06 2.72
C SER A 290 -3.88 -1.75 1.35
N ASP A 291 -2.98 -1.35 0.44
CA ASP A 291 -2.94 -1.84 -0.93
C ASP A 291 -2.48 -3.30 -0.98
N ASN A 292 -3.33 -4.17 -1.49
CA ASN A 292 -3.07 -5.61 -1.56
C ASN A 292 -2.03 -5.92 -2.65
N THR A 293 -2.23 -5.37 -3.85
CA THR A 293 -1.35 -5.63 -5.00
C THR A 293 0.10 -5.22 -4.72
N LEU A 294 0.30 -4.05 -4.08
CA LEU A 294 1.64 -3.64 -3.66
C LEU A 294 2.23 -4.57 -2.60
N ALA A 295 1.41 -5.12 -1.69
CA ALA A 295 1.91 -6.01 -0.66
C ALA A 295 2.48 -7.29 -1.28
N ASP A 296 1.76 -7.93 -2.18
CA ASP A 296 2.23 -9.13 -2.86
C ASP A 296 3.38 -8.83 -3.83
N GLN A 297 3.38 -7.68 -4.50
CA GLN A 297 4.49 -7.21 -5.32
C GLN A 297 5.78 -7.11 -4.50
N TYR A 298 5.76 -6.39 -3.37
CA TYR A 298 6.94 -6.20 -2.52
C TYR A 298 7.42 -7.47 -1.83
N CYS A 299 6.50 -8.37 -1.50
CA CYS A 299 6.82 -9.68 -0.96
C CYS A 299 7.61 -10.52 -1.97
N ARG A 300 7.19 -10.49 -3.25
CA ARG A 300 7.91 -11.18 -4.34
C ARG A 300 9.26 -10.54 -4.64
N PHE A 301 9.38 -9.21 -4.54
CA PHE A 301 10.69 -8.56 -4.61
C PHE A 301 11.62 -9.04 -3.48
N ALA A 302 11.10 -9.14 -2.25
CA ALA A 302 11.87 -9.64 -1.11
C ALA A 302 12.29 -11.10 -1.32
N ALA A 303 11.40 -11.96 -1.82
CA ALA A 303 11.72 -13.36 -2.14
C ALA A 303 12.85 -13.45 -3.17
N ARG A 304 12.75 -12.69 -4.26
CA ARG A 304 13.80 -12.64 -5.30
C ARG A 304 15.14 -12.14 -4.73
N ALA A 305 15.12 -11.11 -3.90
CA ALA A 305 16.32 -10.58 -3.26
C ALA A 305 16.93 -11.56 -2.26
N ALA A 306 16.12 -12.39 -1.60
CA ALA A 306 16.54 -13.47 -0.74
C ALA A 306 17.04 -14.71 -1.51
N GLY A 307 16.94 -14.73 -2.84
CA GLY A 307 17.30 -15.90 -3.67
C GLY A 307 16.24 -17.01 -3.68
N ALA A 308 15.01 -16.73 -3.23
CA ALA A 308 13.88 -17.63 -3.30
C ALA A 308 13.07 -17.41 -4.60
N PRO A 309 12.26 -18.39 -5.03
CA PRO A 309 11.33 -18.19 -6.15
C PRO A 309 10.39 -17.02 -5.88
N ALA A 310 10.21 -16.15 -6.88
CA ALA A 310 9.31 -15.00 -6.75
C ALA A 310 7.84 -15.41 -7.07
N THR A 311 7.38 -16.49 -6.45
CA THR A 311 6.00 -17.00 -6.47
C THR A 311 5.29 -16.66 -5.16
N TYR A 312 3.98 -16.92 -5.02
CA TYR A 312 3.27 -16.75 -3.75
C TYR A 312 3.88 -17.63 -2.64
N GLU A 313 4.15 -18.91 -2.93
CA GLU A 313 4.76 -19.80 -1.94
C GLU A 313 6.18 -19.38 -1.56
N GLY A 314 7.00 -18.96 -2.54
CA GLY A 314 8.34 -18.48 -2.26
C GLY A 314 8.33 -17.18 -1.46
N ALA A 315 7.39 -16.28 -1.74
CA ALA A 315 7.21 -15.02 -1.02
C ALA A 315 6.77 -15.26 0.43
N THR A 316 5.72 -16.05 0.67
CA THR A 316 5.25 -16.36 2.03
C THR A 316 6.27 -17.17 2.85
N SER A 317 7.00 -18.08 2.20
CA SER A 317 8.12 -18.79 2.82
C SER A 317 9.27 -17.84 3.21
N THR A 318 9.53 -16.81 2.39
CA THR A 318 10.53 -15.77 2.70
C THR A 318 10.09 -14.94 3.90
N VAL A 319 8.79 -14.59 4.01
CA VAL A 319 8.26 -13.94 5.22
C VAL A 319 8.54 -14.81 6.45
N ALA A 320 8.13 -16.07 6.44
CA ALA A 320 8.31 -16.96 7.58
C ALA A 320 9.79 -17.12 8.00
N SER A 321 10.70 -17.28 7.02
CA SER A 321 12.13 -17.42 7.29
C SER A 321 12.76 -16.11 7.82
N THR A 322 12.35 -14.96 7.30
CA THR A 322 12.82 -13.66 7.77
C THR A 322 12.39 -13.39 9.21
N LEU A 323 11.13 -13.68 9.54
CA LEU A 323 10.62 -13.56 10.90
C LEU A 323 11.37 -14.47 11.86
N SER A 324 11.55 -15.73 11.50
CA SER A 324 12.30 -16.71 12.30
C SER A 324 13.75 -16.25 12.53
N ALA A 325 14.43 -15.74 11.50
CA ALA A 325 15.79 -15.21 11.61
C ALA A 325 15.87 -13.98 12.51
N ALA A 326 14.82 -13.19 12.60
CA ALA A 326 14.70 -12.05 13.51
C ALA A 326 14.28 -12.45 14.95
N GLY A 327 14.07 -13.74 15.23
CA GLY A 327 13.62 -14.24 16.53
C GLY A 327 12.15 -13.94 16.84
N VAL A 328 11.36 -13.64 15.82
CA VAL A 328 9.91 -13.45 15.95
C VAL A 328 9.23 -14.82 16.04
N PRO A 329 8.28 -15.05 16.97
CA PRO A 329 7.53 -16.29 17.05
C PRO A 329 6.76 -16.58 15.75
N THR A 330 6.88 -17.80 15.23
CA THR A 330 6.21 -18.23 13.99
C THR A 330 5.35 -19.47 14.19
N ASP A 331 5.05 -19.84 15.42
CA ASP A 331 4.23 -21.01 15.74
C ASP A 331 2.81 -20.83 15.16
N GLY A 332 2.41 -21.79 14.31
CA GLY A 332 1.12 -21.77 13.63
C GLY A 332 0.97 -20.69 12.56
N LEU A 333 2.04 -20.00 12.18
CA LEU A 333 2.04 -19.07 11.05
C LEU A 333 1.75 -19.83 9.75
N PHE A 334 0.72 -19.41 9.04
CA PHE A 334 0.38 -19.87 7.70
C PHE A 334 -0.07 -18.69 6.85
N LEU A 335 0.51 -18.53 5.69
CA LEU A 335 0.20 -17.47 4.74
C LEU A 335 -0.01 -18.07 3.34
N GLU A 336 -1.12 -17.73 2.71
CA GLU A 336 -1.34 -17.94 1.27
C GLU A 336 -0.85 -16.77 0.44
N ASP A 337 -0.99 -15.55 0.99
CA ASP A 337 -0.56 -14.30 0.37
C ASP A 337 0.21 -13.43 1.36
N CYS A 338 0.68 -12.29 0.89
CA CYS A 338 1.39 -11.32 1.70
C CYS A 338 0.55 -10.06 2.01
N SER A 339 -0.69 -10.06 1.58
CA SER A 339 -1.63 -8.95 1.73
C SER A 339 -2.57 -9.14 2.92
N GLY A 340 -2.84 -10.40 3.30
CA GLY A 340 -3.85 -10.79 4.27
C GLY A 340 -5.25 -10.75 3.66
N LEU A 341 -5.35 -10.88 2.34
CA LEU A 341 -6.62 -10.95 1.62
C LEU A 341 -7.24 -12.34 1.79
N SER A 342 -6.41 -13.39 1.84
CA SER A 342 -6.88 -14.75 2.08
C SER A 342 -7.43 -14.93 3.48
N SER A 343 -8.64 -15.45 3.58
CA SER A 343 -9.24 -15.87 4.86
C SER A 343 -8.59 -17.13 5.45
N ASN A 344 -7.69 -17.79 4.71
CA ASN A 344 -6.91 -18.93 5.18
C ASN A 344 -5.65 -18.54 5.94
N ASP A 345 -5.20 -17.30 5.84
CA ASP A 345 -4.05 -16.81 6.58
C ASP A 345 -4.25 -16.98 8.09
N ARG A 346 -3.19 -17.38 8.78
CA ARG A 346 -3.17 -17.57 10.23
C ARG A 346 -1.93 -16.94 10.83
N ILE A 347 -2.14 -15.96 11.70
CA ILE A 347 -1.07 -15.25 12.41
C ILE A 347 -1.50 -15.09 13.88
N SER A 348 -0.58 -15.36 14.82
CA SER A 348 -0.84 -15.11 16.24
C SER A 348 -0.56 -13.64 16.59
N ALA A 349 -1.22 -13.13 17.64
CA ALA A 349 -0.94 -11.80 18.16
C ALA A 349 0.53 -11.68 18.60
N ASN A 350 1.11 -12.77 19.13
CA ASN A 350 2.53 -12.83 19.49
C ASN A 350 3.47 -12.67 18.29
N THR A 351 3.12 -13.19 17.12
CA THR A 351 3.87 -12.99 15.87
C THR A 351 3.84 -11.50 15.47
N LEU A 352 2.65 -10.89 15.44
CA LEU A 352 2.48 -9.49 15.08
C LEU A 352 3.24 -8.55 16.04
N VAL A 353 3.07 -8.73 17.35
CA VAL A 353 3.82 -7.94 18.35
C VAL A 353 5.30 -8.26 18.31
N GLY A 354 5.69 -9.48 17.97
CA GLY A 354 7.09 -9.86 17.75
C GLY A 354 7.76 -9.03 16.67
N VAL A 355 7.06 -8.79 15.54
CA VAL A 355 7.52 -7.88 14.47
C VAL A 355 7.65 -6.44 14.98
N LEU A 356 6.64 -5.95 15.70
CA LEU A 356 6.68 -4.59 16.27
C LEU A 356 7.84 -4.44 17.27
N LYS A 357 8.09 -5.45 18.10
CA LYS A 357 9.20 -5.48 19.05
C LYS A 357 10.55 -5.50 18.34
N ALA A 358 10.71 -6.31 17.28
CA ALA A 358 11.93 -6.34 16.48
C ALA A 358 12.16 -4.99 15.78
N SER A 359 11.10 -4.33 15.30
CA SER A 359 11.18 -2.98 14.75
C SER A 359 11.52 -1.93 15.83
N TYR A 360 10.90 -1.97 17.00
CA TYR A 360 11.13 -1.02 18.08
C TYR A 360 12.54 -1.11 18.66
N SER A 361 13.09 -2.32 18.79
CA SER A 361 14.44 -2.54 19.32
C SER A 361 15.57 -2.09 18.38
N GLY A 362 15.26 -1.79 17.15
CA GLY A 362 16.00 -0.94 16.23
C GLY A 362 17.38 -1.43 15.81
N GLN A 363 17.46 -2.52 15.02
CA GLN A 363 18.69 -2.82 14.27
C GLN A 363 18.35 -3.16 12.81
N GLY A 364 19.10 -2.58 11.86
CA GLY A 364 18.90 -2.76 10.43
C GLY A 364 17.69 -1.99 9.88
N THR A 365 17.44 -2.14 8.59
CA THR A 365 16.38 -1.41 7.85
C THR A 365 14.97 -1.85 8.25
N SER A 366 14.76 -3.10 8.66
CA SER A 366 13.48 -3.59 9.19
C SER A 366 13.03 -2.87 10.49
N ALA A 367 13.95 -2.21 11.20
CA ALA A 367 13.63 -1.32 12.32
C ALA A 367 12.70 -0.17 11.94
N ASP A 368 12.66 0.22 10.67
CA ASP A 368 11.79 1.30 10.20
C ASP A 368 10.33 0.87 9.99
N THR A 369 9.99 -0.41 10.11
CA THR A 369 8.63 -0.93 9.85
C THR A 369 7.57 -0.17 10.63
N MET A 370 7.75 0.06 11.94
CA MET A 370 6.79 0.82 12.75
C MET A 370 6.62 2.25 12.25
N ARG A 371 7.69 2.91 11.79
CA ARG A 371 7.65 4.29 11.28
C ARG A 371 6.84 4.45 10.00
N LEU A 372 6.59 3.35 9.29
CA LEU A 372 5.78 3.34 8.05
C LEU A 372 4.28 3.22 8.33
N LEU A 373 3.88 2.81 9.54
CA LEU A 373 2.46 2.61 9.89
C LEU A 373 1.70 3.94 9.92
N PRO A 374 0.39 3.96 9.56
CA PRO A 374 -0.43 5.15 9.62
C PRO A 374 -0.75 5.58 11.05
N TRP A 375 -0.93 6.89 11.24
CA TRP A 375 -1.28 7.53 12.51
C TRP A 375 -2.78 7.77 12.62
N ALA A 376 -3.36 7.47 13.78
CA ALA A 376 -4.75 7.74 14.13
C ALA A 376 -5.12 9.21 13.98
N GLY A 377 -6.27 9.47 13.39
CA GLY A 377 -6.79 10.81 13.11
C GLY A 377 -6.06 11.58 12.00
N LEU A 378 -4.96 11.04 11.41
CA LEU A 378 -4.08 11.82 10.54
C LEU A 378 -3.87 11.19 9.15
N VAL A 379 -3.60 9.89 9.06
CA VAL A 379 -3.13 9.28 7.81
C VAL A 379 -3.87 8.00 7.45
N GLY A 380 -4.12 7.81 6.16
CA GLY A 380 -4.57 6.56 5.56
C GLY A 380 -5.86 6.00 6.15
N THR A 381 -5.91 4.69 6.38
CA THR A 381 -7.10 4.00 6.92
C THR A 381 -7.48 4.40 8.34
N LEU A 382 -6.59 5.08 9.06
CA LEU A 382 -6.84 5.64 10.40
C LEU A 382 -7.20 7.12 10.40
N SER A 383 -7.19 7.83 9.24
CA SER A 383 -7.42 9.28 9.17
C SER A 383 -8.77 9.74 9.75
N LYS A 384 -9.76 8.84 9.80
CA LYS A 384 -11.11 9.10 10.33
C LYS A 384 -11.44 8.21 11.54
N ARG A 385 -10.43 7.66 12.19
CA ARG A 385 -10.57 6.80 13.38
C ARG A 385 -9.72 7.39 14.50
N MET A 386 -10.22 7.30 15.75
CA MET A 386 -9.48 7.79 16.92
C MET A 386 -9.00 9.24 16.71
N THR A 387 -9.92 10.11 16.30
CA THR A 387 -9.65 11.50 15.88
C THR A 387 -9.53 12.48 17.04
N GLU A 388 -9.79 12.04 18.24
CA GLU A 388 -9.78 12.87 19.45
C GLU A 388 -8.62 12.50 20.38
N GLU A 389 -8.24 13.45 21.25
CA GLU A 389 -7.32 13.18 22.34
C GLU A 389 -7.92 12.13 23.30
N PRO A 390 -7.12 11.19 23.84
CA PRO A 390 -5.65 11.13 23.78
C PRO A 390 -5.09 10.32 22.61
N ALA A 391 -5.91 9.73 21.73
CA ALA A 391 -5.47 8.77 20.74
C ALA A 391 -4.93 9.42 19.46
N VAL A 392 -5.47 10.59 19.05
CA VAL A 392 -5.03 11.28 17.83
C VAL A 392 -3.53 11.56 17.87
N GLY A 393 -2.79 11.06 16.86
CA GLY A 393 -1.34 11.21 16.78
C GLY A 393 -0.54 10.42 17.85
N ASN A 394 -1.21 9.63 18.71
CA ASN A 394 -0.56 8.78 19.73
C ASN A 394 -0.78 7.28 19.46
N VAL A 395 -1.67 6.93 18.55
CA VAL A 395 -1.86 5.55 18.05
C VAL A 395 -1.31 5.47 16.64
N GLN A 396 -0.46 4.50 16.40
CA GLN A 396 0.13 4.21 15.09
C GLN A 396 -0.07 2.73 14.81
N ALA A 397 -0.93 2.37 13.82
CA ALA A 397 -1.28 0.97 13.61
C ALA A 397 -1.67 0.66 12.16
N LYS A 398 -1.40 -0.59 11.75
CA LYS A 398 -2.01 -1.19 10.57
C LYS A 398 -3.39 -1.74 10.92
N THR A 399 -4.35 -1.43 10.08
CA THR A 399 -5.73 -1.93 10.18
C THR A 399 -5.90 -3.21 9.38
N GLY A 400 -6.73 -4.13 9.86
CA GLY A 400 -7.19 -5.30 9.10
C GLY A 400 -8.71 -5.35 9.06
N ALA A 401 -9.28 -5.75 7.92
CA ALA A 401 -10.70 -5.99 7.77
C ALA A 401 -10.94 -7.00 6.64
N LEU A 402 -11.68 -8.05 6.93
CA LEU A 402 -12.36 -8.94 6.00
C LEU A 402 -13.85 -8.97 6.39
N ALA A 403 -14.65 -9.78 5.70
CA ALA A 403 -16.09 -9.82 5.98
C ALA A 403 -16.40 -10.05 7.47
N GLU A 404 -15.70 -10.97 8.13
CA GLU A 404 -15.93 -11.39 9.51
C GLU A 404 -14.74 -11.11 10.45
N VAL A 405 -13.75 -10.33 10.00
CA VAL A 405 -12.51 -10.05 10.74
C VAL A 405 -12.27 -8.55 10.86
N SER A 406 -11.94 -8.08 12.05
CA SER A 406 -11.41 -6.74 12.28
C SER A 406 -10.17 -6.81 13.16
N SER A 407 -9.08 -6.14 12.79
CA SER A 407 -7.83 -6.19 13.54
C SER A 407 -7.09 -4.84 13.51
N LEU A 408 -6.23 -4.64 14.51
CA LEU A 408 -5.27 -3.55 14.61
C LEU A 408 -3.94 -4.11 15.11
N SER A 409 -2.83 -3.66 14.53
CA SER A 409 -1.49 -4.03 15.00
C SER A 409 -0.55 -2.84 14.88
N GLY A 410 0.04 -2.40 16.00
CA GLY A 410 0.87 -1.20 16.02
C GLY A 410 1.35 -0.82 17.43
N SER A 411 1.43 0.47 17.68
CA SER A 411 1.87 1.03 18.95
C SER A 411 0.95 2.14 19.45
N VAL A 412 0.88 2.26 20.76
CA VAL A 412 0.16 3.32 21.47
C VAL A 412 1.14 4.03 22.37
N ILE A 413 1.20 5.36 22.28
CA ILE A 413 1.91 6.21 23.23
C ILE A 413 0.91 6.64 24.29
N THR A 414 1.10 6.23 25.55
CA THR A 414 0.21 6.59 26.63
C THR A 414 0.39 8.06 27.01
N ARG A 415 -0.60 8.64 27.71
CA ARG A 415 -0.47 9.99 28.28
C ARG A 415 0.73 10.10 29.22
N GLY A 416 1.08 9.02 29.93
CA GLY A 416 2.30 8.94 30.75
C GLY A 416 3.59 8.83 29.94
N GLY A 417 3.55 8.74 28.61
CA GLY A 417 4.73 8.64 27.73
C GLY A 417 5.30 7.22 27.59
N ARG A 418 4.57 6.18 28.02
CA ARG A 418 4.97 4.78 27.77
C ARG A 418 4.59 4.39 26.35
N VAL A 419 5.41 3.58 25.71
CA VAL A 419 5.10 2.98 24.41
C VAL A 419 4.61 1.55 24.62
N LEU A 420 3.40 1.27 24.19
CA LEU A 420 2.81 -0.05 24.22
C LEU A 420 2.76 -0.61 22.80
N LEU A 421 3.21 -1.84 22.62
CA LEU A 421 3.06 -2.60 21.37
C LEU A 421 1.76 -3.41 21.48
N VAL A 422 0.90 -3.24 20.50
CA VAL A 422 -0.48 -3.74 20.55
C VAL A 422 -0.77 -4.55 19.30
N SER A 423 -1.37 -5.72 19.46
CA SER A 423 -2.00 -6.45 18.36
C SER A 423 -3.28 -7.08 18.86
N ILE A 424 -4.40 -6.65 18.31
CA ILE A 424 -5.74 -7.03 18.75
C ILE A 424 -6.67 -7.30 17.57
N GLY A 425 -7.66 -8.14 17.78
CA GLY A 425 -8.64 -8.39 16.72
C GLY A 425 -9.88 -9.12 17.17
N HIS A 426 -10.83 -9.13 16.26
CA HIS A 426 -12.04 -9.94 16.31
C HIS A 426 -12.05 -10.88 15.11
N ASP A 427 -12.45 -12.12 15.32
CA ASP A 427 -12.59 -13.16 14.32
C ASP A 427 -13.99 -13.81 14.45
N GLN A 428 -14.51 -14.34 13.33
CA GLN A 428 -15.83 -14.98 13.27
C GLN A 428 -17.01 -14.04 13.60
N VAL A 429 -16.89 -12.77 13.18
CA VAL A 429 -17.93 -11.75 13.41
C VAL A 429 -19.03 -11.88 12.37
N THR A 430 -20.00 -12.76 12.56
CA THR A 430 -21.09 -13.03 11.60
C THR A 430 -22.00 -11.81 11.33
N ALA A 431 -22.00 -10.81 12.23
CA ALA A 431 -22.67 -9.53 12.01
C ALA A 431 -21.89 -8.55 11.12
N GLY A 432 -20.70 -8.97 10.65
CA GLY A 432 -19.78 -8.18 9.87
C GLY A 432 -18.75 -7.41 10.69
N ALA A 433 -17.51 -7.39 10.23
CA ALA A 433 -16.36 -6.81 10.94
C ALA A 433 -16.56 -5.35 11.37
N LEU A 434 -17.26 -4.54 10.56
CA LEU A 434 -17.50 -3.13 10.86
C LEU A 434 -18.36 -2.91 12.12
N ALA A 435 -19.21 -3.89 12.48
CA ALA A 435 -20.06 -3.79 13.68
C ALA A 435 -19.27 -3.79 14.99
N THR A 436 -18.06 -4.37 14.98
CA THR A 436 -17.23 -4.53 16.19
C THR A 436 -15.98 -3.64 16.20
N ARG A 437 -15.60 -3.06 15.07
CA ARG A 437 -14.38 -2.24 14.89
C ARG A 437 -14.23 -1.14 15.94
N GLY A 438 -15.31 -0.41 16.25
CA GLY A 438 -15.28 0.68 17.23
C GLY A 438 -14.91 0.23 18.66
N ARG A 439 -15.01 -1.08 18.99
CA ARG A 439 -14.55 -1.58 20.29
C ARG A 439 -13.04 -1.70 20.38
N LEU A 440 -12.39 -2.05 19.25
CA LEU A 440 -10.92 -2.07 19.14
C LEU A 440 -10.39 -0.63 19.21
N ASP A 441 -11.06 0.32 18.54
CA ASP A 441 -10.70 1.73 18.61
C ASP A 441 -10.79 2.24 20.06
N ALA A 442 -11.90 1.99 20.75
CA ALA A 442 -12.10 2.40 22.14
C ALA A 442 -11.06 1.79 23.11
N PHE A 443 -10.62 0.56 22.85
CA PHE A 443 -9.54 -0.06 23.62
C PHE A 443 -8.21 0.68 23.43
N GLU A 444 -7.82 1.00 22.19
CA GLU A 444 -6.58 1.76 21.93
C GLU A 444 -6.67 3.20 22.44
N GLU A 445 -7.84 3.85 22.34
CA GLU A 445 -8.11 5.16 22.96
C GLU A 445 -7.94 5.11 24.49
N GLY A 446 -8.42 4.03 25.11
CA GLY A 446 -8.25 3.78 26.55
C GLY A 446 -6.77 3.60 26.92
N LEU A 447 -6.01 2.82 26.15
CA LEU A 447 -4.56 2.65 26.36
C LEU A 447 -3.81 3.98 26.23
N ALA A 448 -4.15 4.80 25.23
CA ALA A 448 -3.56 6.13 25.06
C ALA A 448 -3.86 7.05 26.26
N GLY A 449 -4.96 6.83 26.97
CA GLY A 449 -5.35 7.58 28.18
C GLY A 449 -4.60 7.20 29.45
N LEU A 450 -3.85 6.11 29.49
CA LEU A 450 -3.11 5.65 30.69
C LEU A 450 -1.95 6.57 31.04
N ASN A 451 -1.63 6.66 32.36
CA ASN A 451 -0.54 7.48 32.88
C ASN A 451 0.72 6.66 33.13
#